data_903f9df88a83c6af21351f77f3b73b16
#
_entry.id   903f9df88a83c6af21351f77f3b73b16
#
_cell.length_a   1.000
_cell.length_b   1.000
_cell.length_c   1.000
_cell.angle_alpha   90.00
_cell.angle_beta   90.00
_cell.angle_gamma   90.00
#
_symmetry.space_group_name_H-M   'P 1'
#
loop_
_entity.id
_entity.type
_entity.pdbx_description
1 polymer ?
#
loop_
_entity_poly.entity_id
_entity_poly.type
_entity_poly.pdbx_seq_one_letter_code
_entity_poly.pdbx_strand_id
1 'polypeptide(L)'
;MYVSVTDSSRGVNGSARTELIDDDALLPSMVDAVTYNTVTRVADREGGGTARFNFRIDGRSAGGEQIKIQRENMYYADAGILKMISQELVQAATLLAQNKFEKIDVYNIEANVVLGTEPEVAEIISARPQKLNVRAGEELAIDVELQPYRAEKFTRTVKFTVPKQQRPGKMALNVRGGSSLAWMQELMKRQQEEGIPAAKKPQRRTLKDFIADINNADQNNEIIVDIAALPDPDMAAQQQDTGFAAALAGTPAKQKTTMNFIVDGTADIMVEVTG
;
A
#
# COMPACT_ATOMS: atom_id res chain seq x y z
N MET A 1 -12.02 19.65 7.63
CA MET A 1 -10.92 18.73 7.94
C MET A 1 -10.67 18.69 9.44
N TYR A 2 -10.44 17.49 10.00
CA TYR A 2 -10.07 17.29 11.40
C TYR A 2 -8.78 16.48 11.46
N VAL A 3 -7.82 16.93 12.27
CA VAL A 3 -6.54 16.23 12.49
C VAL A 3 -6.35 16.05 13.99
N SER A 4 -6.08 14.81 14.42
CA SER A 4 -5.70 14.47 15.79
C SER A 4 -4.29 13.88 15.81
N VAL A 5 -3.52 14.23 16.83
CA VAL A 5 -2.13 13.82 16.99
C VAL A 5 -1.90 13.39 18.44
N THR A 6 -1.23 12.26 18.61
CA THR A 6 -0.77 11.76 19.89
C THR A 6 0.74 11.51 19.82
N ASP A 7 1.53 12.16 20.64
CA ASP A 7 2.92 11.80 20.87
C ASP A 7 2.97 10.86 22.10
N SER A 8 3.05 9.56 21.83
CA SER A 8 3.03 8.52 22.86
C SER A 8 4.29 8.54 23.73
N SER A 9 5.41 9.05 23.20
CA SER A 9 6.67 9.15 23.96
C SER A 9 6.64 10.23 25.04
N ARG A 10 5.82 11.27 24.84
CA ARG A 10 5.66 12.40 25.78
C ARG A 10 4.32 12.38 26.50
N GLY A 11 3.39 11.52 26.09
CA GLY A 11 2.03 11.50 26.64
C GLY A 11 1.21 12.76 26.30
N VAL A 12 1.55 13.44 25.20
CA VAL A 12 0.90 14.68 24.76
C VAL A 12 -0.03 14.38 23.59
N ASN A 13 -1.19 15.00 23.60
CA ASN A 13 -2.13 14.93 22.49
C ASN A 13 -2.64 16.33 22.10
N GLY A 14 -3.12 16.44 20.89
CA GLY A 14 -3.72 17.67 20.40
C GLY A 14 -4.50 17.45 19.12
N SER A 15 -5.32 18.42 18.74
CA SER A 15 -6.07 18.34 17.51
C SER A 15 -6.30 19.72 16.90
N ALA A 16 -6.67 19.73 15.62
CA ALA A 16 -7.14 20.90 14.91
C ALA A 16 -8.37 20.57 14.07
N ARG A 17 -9.30 21.50 14.02
CA ARG A 17 -10.43 21.49 13.08
C ARG A 17 -10.34 22.74 12.20
N THR A 18 -10.41 22.55 10.89
CA THR A 18 -10.20 23.61 9.91
C THR A 18 -11.22 23.45 8.78
N GLU A 19 -11.80 24.55 8.33
CA GLU A 19 -12.57 24.61 7.10
C GLU A 19 -11.60 24.84 5.94
N LEU A 20 -11.72 24.06 4.88
CA LEU A 20 -10.93 24.20 3.67
C LEU A 20 -11.80 24.83 2.58
N ILE A 21 -11.18 25.60 1.70
CA ILE A 21 -11.85 26.12 0.51
C ILE A 21 -12.13 24.96 -0.45
N ASP A 22 -13.31 24.94 -1.06
CA ASP A 22 -13.67 23.98 -2.12
C ASP A 22 -12.97 24.37 -3.43
N ASP A 23 -11.71 23.98 -3.55
CA ASP A 23 -10.87 24.22 -4.72
C ASP A 23 -9.94 23.01 -4.94
N ASP A 24 -10.15 22.30 -6.04
CA ASP A 24 -9.40 21.08 -6.37
C ASP A 24 -7.89 21.34 -6.49
N ALA A 25 -7.48 22.52 -6.98
CA ALA A 25 -6.06 22.84 -7.14
C ALA A 25 -5.37 23.13 -5.81
N LEU A 26 -6.10 23.67 -4.84
CA LEU A 26 -5.58 24.03 -3.52
C LEU A 26 -5.73 22.92 -2.49
N LEU A 27 -6.65 21.98 -2.69
CA LEU A 27 -6.96 20.93 -1.71
C LEU A 27 -5.70 20.17 -1.22
N PRO A 28 -4.78 19.68 -2.07
CA PRO A 28 -3.61 18.94 -1.60
C PRO A 28 -2.69 19.77 -0.71
N SER A 29 -2.42 21.03 -1.09
CA SER A 29 -1.55 21.94 -0.32
C SER A 29 -2.17 22.36 1.01
N MET A 30 -3.48 22.59 1.04
CA MET A 30 -4.19 22.89 2.29
C MET A 30 -4.19 21.70 3.25
N VAL A 31 -4.42 20.50 2.74
CA VAL A 31 -4.37 19.24 3.51
C VAL A 31 -2.98 19.03 4.12
N ASP A 32 -1.93 19.25 3.34
CA ASP A 32 -0.54 19.19 3.82
C ASP A 32 -0.29 20.20 4.93
N ALA A 33 -0.60 21.47 4.69
CA ALA A 33 -0.37 22.54 5.65
C ALA A 33 -1.09 22.31 6.98
N VAL A 34 -2.37 21.89 6.96
CA VAL A 34 -3.13 21.62 8.18
C VAL A 34 -2.56 20.43 8.94
N THR A 35 -2.20 19.33 8.22
CA THR A 35 -1.62 18.14 8.84
C THR A 35 -0.27 18.46 9.45
N TYR A 36 0.65 19.03 8.66
CA TYR A 36 2.00 19.36 9.11
C TYR A 36 2.02 20.31 10.31
N ASN A 37 1.25 21.41 10.25
CA ASN A 37 1.19 22.36 11.36
C ASN A 37 0.60 21.75 12.63
N THR A 38 -0.42 20.89 12.51
CA THR A 38 -1.02 20.24 13.69
C THR A 38 -0.02 19.25 14.31
N VAL A 39 0.65 18.46 13.48
CA VAL A 39 1.66 17.47 13.93
C VAL A 39 2.83 18.18 14.59
N THR A 40 3.41 19.20 13.95
CA THR A 40 4.57 19.95 14.48
C THR A 40 4.25 20.62 15.80
N ARG A 41 3.05 21.22 15.94
CA ARG A 41 2.62 21.86 17.19
C ARG A 41 2.52 20.88 18.37
N VAL A 42 2.11 19.64 18.13
CA VAL A 42 1.95 18.62 19.17
C VAL A 42 3.26 17.93 19.45
N ALA A 43 4.00 17.54 18.40
CA ALA A 43 5.28 16.85 18.55
C ALA A 43 6.35 17.73 19.20
N ASP A 44 6.36 19.05 18.87
CA ASP A 44 7.30 20.05 19.42
C ASP A 44 8.76 19.54 19.43
N ARG A 45 9.13 18.79 18.39
CA ARG A 45 10.47 18.22 18.20
C ARG A 45 10.76 17.96 16.74
N GLU A 46 12.02 18.11 16.36
CA GLU A 46 12.56 17.55 15.14
C GLU A 46 13.31 16.28 15.49
N GLY A 47 13.12 15.23 14.72
CA GLY A 47 13.83 13.97 14.98
C GLY A 47 13.26 12.80 14.19
N GLY A 48 13.82 11.65 14.48
CA GLY A 48 13.37 10.37 13.97
C GLY A 48 12.31 9.72 14.84
N GLY A 49 11.85 8.56 14.38
CA GLY A 49 10.90 7.71 15.10
C GLY A 49 9.91 7.06 14.17
N THR A 50 8.93 6.40 14.75
CA THR A 50 7.83 5.77 14.04
C THR A 50 6.57 6.62 14.12
N ALA A 51 5.86 6.75 13.01
CA ALA A 51 4.54 7.35 12.93
C ALA A 51 3.53 6.31 12.43
N ARG A 52 2.44 6.14 13.16
CA ARG A 52 1.23 5.46 12.68
C ARG A 52 0.26 6.51 12.20
N PHE A 53 -0.17 6.40 10.97
CA PHE A 53 -1.02 7.38 10.34
C PHE A 53 -2.24 6.69 9.73
N ASN A 54 -3.42 7.11 10.13
CA ASN A 54 -4.63 6.72 9.46
C ASN A 54 -5.42 7.95 9.03
N PHE A 55 -6.07 7.85 7.88
CA PHE A 55 -6.93 8.93 7.40
C PHE A 55 -8.15 8.40 6.67
N ARG A 56 -9.16 9.26 6.61
CA ARG A 56 -10.39 9.05 5.87
C ARG A 56 -10.75 10.31 5.09
N ILE A 57 -11.11 10.14 3.83
CA ILE A 57 -11.67 11.19 2.98
C ILE A 57 -13.06 10.73 2.57
N ASP A 58 -14.07 11.55 2.85
CA ASP A 58 -15.43 11.33 2.40
C ASP A 58 -15.79 12.40 1.37
N GLY A 59 -16.37 11.97 0.27
CA GLY A 59 -16.78 12.82 -0.83
C GLY A 59 -18.06 12.31 -1.48
N ARG A 60 -18.51 13.03 -2.49
CA ARG A 60 -19.61 12.64 -3.35
C ARG A 60 -19.25 12.93 -4.80
N SER A 61 -19.47 11.96 -5.68
CA SER A 61 -19.28 12.15 -7.11
C SER A 61 -20.39 13.02 -7.71
N ALA A 62 -20.15 13.61 -8.86
CA ALA A 62 -21.17 14.37 -9.61
C ALA A 62 -22.42 13.52 -9.91
N GLY A 63 -22.26 12.19 -10.08
CA GLY A 63 -23.36 11.24 -10.22
C GLY A 63 -24.10 10.93 -8.91
N GLY A 64 -23.69 11.50 -7.76
CA GLY A 64 -24.31 11.30 -6.45
C GLY A 64 -23.81 10.09 -5.66
N GLU A 65 -22.82 9.35 -6.19
CA GLU A 65 -22.23 8.20 -5.51
C GLU A 65 -21.37 8.64 -4.33
N GLN A 66 -21.47 7.93 -3.21
CA GLN A 66 -20.63 8.17 -2.04
C GLN A 66 -19.21 7.65 -2.29
N ILE A 67 -18.24 8.53 -2.11
CA ILE A 67 -16.82 8.23 -2.23
C ILE A 67 -16.22 8.16 -0.82
N LYS A 68 -15.53 7.05 -0.56
CA LYS A 68 -14.82 6.86 0.70
C LYS A 68 -13.42 6.32 0.43
N ILE A 69 -12.41 7.10 0.84
CA ILE A 69 -11.03 6.64 0.93
C ILE A 69 -10.71 6.47 2.41
N GLN A 70 -10.18 5.32 2.76
CA GLN A 70 -9.74 5.02 4.11
C GLN A 70 -8.42 4.27 4.05
N ARG A 71 -7.38 4.84 4.66
CA ARG A 71 -6.04 4.31 4.66
C ARG A 71 -5.44 4.31 6.05
N GLU A 72 -4.61 3.31 6.29
CA GLU A 72 -3.74 3.22 7.46
C GLU A 72 -2.34 2.87 6.98
N ASN A 73 -1.32 3.48 7.57
CA ASN A 73 0.05 3.17 7.23
C ASN A 73 1.00 3.49 8.41
N MET A 74 2.22 2.97 8.34
CA MET A 74 3.29 3.23 9.28
C MET A 74 4.50 3.78 8.55
N TYR A 75 5.19 4.73 9.17
CA TYR A 75 6.41 5.34 8.63
C TYR A 75 7.49 5.34 9.69
N TYR A 76 8.72 5.12 9.27
CA TYR A 76 9.90 5.29 10.09
C TYR A 76 10.93 6.13 9.37
N ALA A 77 11.60 7.00 10.11
CA ALA A 77 12.77 7.73 9.64
C ALA A 77 13.71 7.99 10.80
N ASP A 78 15.02 7.97 10.55
CA ASP A 78 16.05 8.34 11.54
C ASP A 78 16.01 9.84 11.84
N ALA A 79 15.50 10.65 10.91
CA ALA A 79 15.31 12.09 11.08
C ALA A 79 14.17 12.57 10.17
N GLY A 80 13.48 13.64 10.58
CA GLY A 80 12.49 14.32 9.76
C GLY A 80 11.19 13.54 9.54
N ILE A 81 10.81 12.63 10.43
CA ILE A 81 9.59 11.82 10.33
C ILE A 81 8.34 12.66 10.09
N LEU A 82 8.26 13.88 10.65
CA LEU A 82 7.09 14.75 10.53
C LEU A 82 6.79 15.15 9.09
N LYS A 83 7.81 15.22 8.22
CA LYS A 83 7.66 15.55 6.79
C LYS A 83 7.09 14.40 5.95
N MET A 84 7.12 13.17 6.47
CA MET A 84 6.65 11.99 5.74
C MET A 84 5.17 11.69 6.02
N ILE A 85 4.64 12.15 7.15
CA ILE A 85 3.34 11.74 7.66
C ILE A 85 2.19 12.12 6.71
N SER A 86 2.21 13.34 6.17
CA SER A 86 1.13 13.85 5.31
C SER A 86 1.17 13.31 3.88
N GLN A 87 2.29 12.75 3.42
CA GLN A 87 2.54 12.47 2.01
C GLN A 87 1.46 11.59 1.36
N GLU A 88 1.02 10.52 2.03
CA GLU A 88 0.01 9.62 1.49
C GLU A 88 -1.38 10.28 1.42
N LEU A 89 -1.75 11.08 2.43
CA LEU A 89 -2.98 11.85 2.44
C LEU A 89 -2.99 12.93 1.34
N VAL A 90 -1.89 13.66 1.19
CA VAL A 90 -1.69 14.67 0.13
C VAL A 90 -1.81 14.01 -1.24
N GLN A 91 -1.22 12.83 -1.40
CA GLN A 91 -1.31 12.10 -2.65
C GLN A 91 -2.72 11.61 -2.93
N ALA A 92 -3.44 11.08 -1.94
CA ALA A 92 -4.84 10.70 -2.09
C ALA A 92 -5.71 11.90 -2.48
N ALA A 93 -5.49 13.06 -1.84
CA ALA A 93 -6.18 14.31 -2.19
C ALA A 93 -5.84 14.76 -3.63
N THR A 94 -4.57 14.66 -4.04
CA THR A 94 -4.13 14.98 -5.41
C THR A 94 -4.79 14.07 -6.44
N LEU A 95 -4.85 12.77 -6.16
CA LEU A 95 -5.49 11.79 -7.05
C LEU A 95 -6.99 12.04 -7.20
N LEU A 96 -7.67 12.45 -6.12
CA LEU A 96 -9.09 12.84 -6.19
C LEU A 96 -9.27 14.11 -7.00
N ALA A 97 -8.47 15.14 -6.74
CA ALA A 97 -8.55 16.44 -7.43
C ALA A 97 -8.23 16.33 -8.93
N GLN A 98 -7.31 15.44 -9.31
CA GLN A 98 -6.86 15.26 -10.70
C GLN A 98 -7.48 14.07 -11.41
N ASN A 99 -8.47 13.40 -10.80
CA ASN A 99 -9.11 12.25 -11.45
C ASN A 99 -9.78 12.66 -12.76
N LYS A 100 -9.78 11.74 -13.73
CA LYS A 100 -10.31 11.99 -15.09
C LYS A 100 -11.73 11.44 -15.30
N PHE A 101 -12.37 10.92 -14.25
CA PHE A 101 -13.67 10.28 -14.36
C PHE A 101 -14.81 11.28 -14.22
N GLU A 102 -14.88 11.93 -13.06
CA GLU A 102 -15.90 12.94 -12.74
C GLU A 102 -15.47 13.81 -11.54
N LYS A 103 -16.10 14.98 -11.37
CA LYS A 103 -15.85 15.81 -10.21
C LYS A 103 -16.29 15.11 -8.93
N ILE A 104 -15.45 15.21 -7.89
CA ILE A 104 -15.73 14.69 -6.55
C ILE A 104 -15.75 15.86 -5.57
N ASP A 105 -16.89 16.10 -4.95
CA ASP A 105 -17.03 17.08 -3.88
C ASP A 105 -16.58 16.44 -2.56
N VAL A 106 -15.41 16.82 -2.06
CA VAL A 106 -14.86 16.35 -0.78
C VAL A 106 -15.43 17.19 0.34
N TYR A 107 -16.22 16.58 1.25
CA TYR A 107 -16.87 17.29 2.33
C TYR A 107 -16.34 16.97 3.73
N ASN A 108 -15.55 15.89 3.88
CA ASN A 108 -14.92 15.55 5.16
C ASN A 108 -13.55 14.91 4.95
N ILE A 109 -12.57 15.33 5.76
CA ILE A 109 -11.24 14.71 5.86
C ILE A 109 -10.92 14.57 7.34
N GLU A 110 -10.63 13.36 7.76
CA GLU A 110 -10.17 13.03 9.10
C GLU A 110 -8.79 12.38 9.01
N ALA A 111 -7.88 12.82 9.88
CA ALA A 111 -6.54 12.25 9.97
C ALA A 111 -6.17 12.05 11.46
N ASN A 112 -5.57 10.91 11.75
CA ASN A 112 -5.07 10.58 13.08
C ASN A 112 -3.63 10.12 12.99
N VAL A 113 -2.77 10.72 13.82
CA VAL A 113 -1.33 10.48 13.87
C VAL A 113 -0.96 10.02 15.27
N VAL A 114 -0.23 8.91 15.37
CA VAL A 114 0.40 8.47 16.62
C VAL A 114 1.90 8.43 16.40
N LEU A 115 2.64 9.20 17.19
CA LEU A 115 4.10 9.31 17.12
C LEU A 115 4.76 8.52 18.25
N GLY A 116 5.82 7.81 17.94
CA GLY A 116 6.74 7.18 18.86
C GLY A 116 8.19 7.51 18.54
N THR A 117 9.11 7.31 19.49
CA THR A 117 10.56 7.50 19.28
C THR A 117 11.24 6.21 18.83
N GLU A 118 10.65 5.06 19.17
CA GLU A 118 11.26 3.76 18.92
C GLU A 118 11.11 3.34 17.45
N PRO A 119 12.14 2.72 16.85
CA PRO A 119 12.04 2.09 15.54
C PRO A 119 11.14 0.85 15.58
N GLU A 120 9.92 0.95 15.09
CA GLU A 120 9.02 -0.20 14.93
C GLU A 120 9.18 -0.80 13.52
N VAL A 121 10.36 -1.38 13.24
CA VAL A 121 10.75 -1.93 11.93
C VAL A 121 11.25 -3.36 12.11
N ALA A 122 10.93 -4.24 11.15
CA ALA A 122 11.48 -5.57 11.05
C ALA A 122 11.86 -5.90 9.60
N GLU A 123 12.96 -6.63 9.42
CA GLU A 123 13.46 -7.06 8.13
C GLU A 123 13.10 -8.52 7.87
N ILE A 124 12.68 -8.84 6.65
CA ILE A 124 12.51 -10.22 6.17
C ILE A 124 13.89 -10.82 5.92
N ILE A 125 14.26 -11.80 6.74
CA ILE A 125 15.54 -12.52 6.62
C ILE A 125 15.44 -13.70 5.67
N SER A 126 14.32 -14.43 5.74
CA SER A 126 14.07 -15.57 4.87
C SER A 126 12.57 -15.89 4.80
N ALA A 127 12.18 -16.59 3.74
CA ALA A 127 10.85 -17.16 3.61
C ALA A 127 10.97 -18.63 3.17
N ARG A 128 10.16 -19.51 3.75
CA ARG A 128 10.17 -20.94 3.44
C ARG A 128 8.74 -21.47 3.32
N PRO A 129 8.37 -22.08 2.19
CA PRO A 129 7.07 -22.74 2.06
C PRO A 129 7.05 -24.01 2.92
N GLN A 130 5.96 -24.26 3.64
CA GLN A 130 5.82 -25.48 4.45
C GLN A 130 5.70 -26.74 3.59
N LYS A 131 5.36 -26.60 2.30
CA LYS A 131 5.36 -27.68 1.31
C LYS A 131 5.82 -27.14 -0.04
N LEU A 132 6.55 -27.96 -0.80
CA LEU A 132 7.06 -27.59 -2.12
C LEU A 132 6.06 -27.88 -3.24
N ASN A 133 5.12 -28.82 -3.04
CA ASN A 133 4.12 -29.20 -4.02
C ASN A 133 2.75 -28.69 -3.56
N VAL A 134 2.04 -28.00 -4.44
CA VAL A 134 0.72 -27.41 -4.18
C VAL A 134 -0.20 -27.62 -5.38
N ARG A 135 -1.51 -27.57 -5.18
CA ARG A 135 -2.50 -27.64 -6.26
C ARG A 135 -3.06 -26.25 -6.56
N ALA A 136 -3.54 -26.08 -7.79
CA ALA A 136 -4.30 -24.87 -8.12
C ALA A 136 -5.53 -24.72 -7.20
N GLY A 137 -5.72 -23.55 -6.62
CA GLY A 137 -6.76 -23.26 -5.63
C GLY A 137 -6.41 -23.64 -4.18
N GLU A 138 -5.27 -24.29 -3.94
CA GLU A 138 -4.85 -24.69 -2.60
C GLU A 138 -4.21 -23.56 -1.81
N GLU A 139 -4.36 -23.57 -0.48
CA GLU A 139 -3.69 -22.64 0.43
C GLU A 139 -2.29 -23.16 0.78
N LEU A 140 -1.28 -22.33 0.53
CA LEU A 140 0.11 -22.54 0.86
C LEU A 140 0.46 -21.72 2.11
N ALA A 141 0.93 -22.38 3.16
CA ALA A 141 1.53 -21.72 4.32
C ALA A 141 3.03 -21.48 4.06
N ILE A 142 3.48 -20.25 4.37
CA ILE A 142 4.85 -19.79 4.18
C ILE A 142 5.35 -19.25 5.52
N ASP A 143 6.42 -19.81 6.03
CA ASP A 143 7.08 -19.34 7.24
C ASP A 143 8.09 -18.26 6.87
N VAL A 144 7.85 -17.04 7.37
CA VAL A 144 8.68 -15.85 7.15
C VAL A 144 9.45 -15.57 8.43
N GLU A 145 10.77 -15.62 8.37
CA GLU A 145 11.66 -15.24 9.46
C GLU A 145 11.88 -13.72 9.41
N LEU A 146 11.59 -13.06 10.52
CA LEU A 146 11.65 -11.62 10.68
C LEU A 146 12.67 -11.25 11.76
N GLN A 147 13.48 -10.22 11.50
CA GLN A 147 14.40 -9.61 12.44
C GLN A 147 13.93 -8.21 12.82
N PRO A 148 13.26 -8.03 13.97
CA PRO A 148 12.95 -6.68 14.45
C PRO A 148 14.20 -5.90 14.83
N TYR A 149 14.12 -4.57 14.80
CA TYR A 149 15.20 -3.72 15.19
C TYR A 149 15.63 -4.00 16.66
N ARG A 150 16.89 -4.41 16.86
CA ARG A 150 17.50 -4.72 18.18
C ARG A 150 16.73 -5.73 19.03
N ALA A 151 15.93 -6.61 18.44
CA ALA A 151 15.19 -7.66 19.14
C ALA A 151 15.49 -9.05 18.57
N GLU A 152 15.01 -10.09 19.21
CA GLU A 152 15.20 -11.48 18.75
C GLU A 152 14.38 -11.75 17.48
N LYS A 153 14.92 -12.59 16.62
CA LYS A 153 14.23 -13.09 15.44
C LYS A 153 13.01 -13.92 15.84
N PHE A 154 11.98 -13.82 15.02
CA PHE A 154 10.81 -14.67 15.15
C PHE A 154 10.27 -15.08 13.79
N THR A 155 9.45 -16.12 13.76
CA THR A 155 8.81 -16.61 12.54
C THR A 155 7.34 -16.26 12.53
N ARG A 156 6.87 -15.73 11.40
CA ARG A 156 5.44 -15.50 11.12
C ARG A 156 4.99 -16.35 9.96
N THR A 157 4.02 -17.23 10.17
CA THR A 157 3.39 -17.96 9.09
C THR A 157 2.37 -17.06 8.38
N VAL A 158 2.55 -16.88 7.07
CA VAL A 158 1.61 -16.19 6.19
C VAL A 158 0.99 -17.19 5.22
N LYS A 159 -0.16 -16.88 4.67
CA LYS A 159 -0.91 -17.76 3.79
C LYS A 159 -0.94 -17.19 2.38
N PHE A 160 -0.86 -18.03 1.38
CA PHE A 160 -1.02 -17.70 -0.02
C PHE A 160 -1.94 -18.69 -0.71
N THR A 161 -3.01 -18.23 -1.34
CA THR A 161 -3.90 -19.10 -2.11
C THR A 161 -3.45 -19.13 -3.56
N VAL A 162 -3.05 -20.28 -4.03
CA VAL A 162 -2.66 -20.50 -5.44
C VAL A 162 -3.86 -20.19 -6.34
N PRO A 163 -3.72 -19.40 -7.40
CA PRO A 163 -4.82 -19.14 -8.33
C PRO A 163 -5.41 -20.43 -8.90
N LYS A 164 -6.73 -20.52 -8.99
CA LYS A 164 -7.42 -21.70 -9.55
C LYS A 164 -7.05 -21.98 -11.01
N GLN A 165 -6.63 -20.93 -11.73
CA GLN A 165 -6.23 -21.01 -13.15
C GLN A 165 -4.72 -21.24 -13.32
N GLN A 166 -3.97 -21.40 -12.22
CA GLN A 166 -2.53 -21.63 -12.28
C GLN A 166 -2.24 -22.96 -12.98
N ARG A 167 -1.40 -22.90 -14.02
CA ARG A 167 -0.97 -24.11 -14.76
C ARG A 167 0.02 -24.93 -13.93
N PRO A 168 0.02 -26.26 -14.10
CA PRO A 168 1.06 -27.12 -13.51
C PRO A 168 2.46 -26.69 -13.94
N GLY A 169 3.43 -26.80 -13.03
CA GLY A 169 4.83 -26.45 -13.23
C GLY A 169 5.37 -25.55 -12.12
N LYS A 170 6.58 -25.03 -12.32
CA LYS A 170 7.26 -24.17 -11.33
C LYS A 170 6.56 -22.82 -11.23
N MET A 171 6.31 -22.40 -10.00
CA MET A 171 5.77 -21.08 -9.66
C MET A 171 6.72 -20.37 -8.70
N ALA A 172 7.23 -19.21 -9.11
CA ALA A 172 8.01 -18.35 -8.24
C ALA A 172 7.08 -17.40 -7.47
N LEU A 173 7.30 -17.27 -6.18
CA LEU A 173 6.61 -16.32 -5.31
C LEU A 173 7.63 -15.36 -4.73
N ASN A 174 7.30 -14.08 -4.72
CA ASN A 174 8.02 -13.05 -4.01
C ASN A 174 7.31 -12.75 -2.69
N VAL A 175 8.04 -12.82 -1.60
CA VAL A 175 7.61 -12.45 -0.25
C VAL A 175 8.34 -11.18 0.12
N ARG A 176 7.63 -10.08 0.30
CA ARG A 176 8.24 -8.77 0.52
C ARG A 176 7.49 -7.95 1.56
N GLY A 177 8.17 -6.96 2.11
CA GLY A 177 7.55 -5.89 2.87
C GLY A 177 6.74 -4.95 1.97
N GLY A 178 5.73 -4.31 2.52
CA GLY A 178 5.01 -3.24 1.84
C GLY A 178 5.88 -2.00 1.71
N SER A 179 5.80 -1.30 0.58
CA SER A 179 6.49 -0.03 0.37
C SER A 179 5.53 0.98 -0.23
N SER A 180 5.33 2.09 0.46
CA SER A 180 4.52 3.20 -0.06
C SER A 180 5.07 3.76 -1.38
N LEU A 181 6.39 3.64 -1.59
CA LEU A 181 7.03 4.04 -2.84
C LEU A 181 6.64 3.11 -4.00
N ALA A 182 6.49 1.81 -3.75
CA ALA A 182 6.15 0.84 -4.78
C ALA A 182 4.74 1.04 -5.36
N TRP A 183 3.73 1.33 -4.53
CA TRP A 183 2.39 1.60 -5.05
C TRP A 183 2.31 2.93 -5.79
N MET A 184 3.07 3.93 -5.37
CA MET A 184 3.16 5.22 -6.04
C MET A 184 3.80 5.07 -7.43
N GLN A 185 4.90 4.33 -7.54
CA GLN A 185 5.55 4.02 -8.81
C GLN A 185 4.61 3.23 -9.73
N GLU A 186 3.90 2.26 -9.20
CA GLU A 186 2.92 1.47 -9.95
C GLU A 186 1.76 2.33 -10.44
N LEU A 187 1.26 3.25 -9.62
CA LEU A 187 0.19 4.17 -10.01
C LEU A 187 0.67 5.18 -11.08
N MET A 188 1.88 5.73 -10.94
CA MET A 188 2.50 6.59 -11.96
C MET A 188 2.74 5.83 -13.26
N LYS A 189 3.23 4.59 -13.20
CA LYS A 189 3.40 3.72 -14.35
C LYS A 189 2.09 3.49 -15.08
N ARG A 190 1.03 3.23 -14.36
CA ARG A 190 -0.33 3.04 -14.92
C ARG A 190 -0.88 4.32 -15.55
N GLN A 191 -0.58 5.51 -15.01
CA GLN A 191 -0.94 6.79 -15.63
C GLN A 191 -0.14 7.05 -16.92
N GLN A 192 1.13 6.64 -16.98
CA GLN A 192 1.97 6.75 -18.18
C GLN A 192 1.57 5.76 -19.28
N GLU A 193 1.05 4.58 -18.93
CA GLU A 193 0.56 3.57 -19.88
C GLU A 193 -0.71 4.03 -20.66
N GLU A 194 -1.35 5.11 -20.25
CA GLU A 194 -2.45 5.73 -21.04
C GLU A 194 -2.02 6.25 -22.42
N GLY A 195 -0.72 6.34 -22.70
CA GLY A 195 -0.16 6.65 -24.04
C GLY A 195 -0.03 5.46 -25.01
N ILE A 196 -0.38 4.23 -24.58
CA ILE A 196 -0.22 3.01 -25.39
C ILE A 196 -1.40 2.85 -26.38
N PRO A 197 -1.16 2.36 -27.63
CA PRO A 197 -2.21 2.20 -28.66
C PRO A 197 -3.39 1.35 -28.19
N ALA A 198 -4.60 1.69 -28.64
CA ALA A 198 -5.91 1.17 -28.21
C ALA A 198 -6.05 -0.37 -28.21
N ALA A 199 -5.21 -1.10 -28.97
CA ALA A 199 -5.21 -2.57 -29.01
C ALA A 199 -4.67 -3.27 -27.75
N LYS A 200 -4.05 -2.52 -26.81
CA LYS A 200 -3.48 -3.02 -25.55
C LYS A 200 -4.03 -2.31 -24.30
N LYS A 201 -5.12 -1.53 -24.43
CA LYS A 201 -5.69 -0.83 -23.26
C LYS A 201 -6.38 -1.83 -22.36
N PRO A 202 -6.04 -1.84 -21.03
CA PRO A 202 -6.84 -2.55 -20.05
C PRO A 202 -8.29 -2.04 -20.07
N GLN A 203 -9.24 -2.90 -19.69
CA GLN A 203 -10.67 -2.58 -19.61
C GLN A 203 -10.88 -1.18 -19.00
N ARG A 204 -11.89 -0.45 -19.52
CA ARG A 204 -12.27 0.88 -19.02
C ARG A 204 -12.37 0.82 -17.49
N ARG A 205 -11.42 1.45 -16.81
CA ARG A 205 -11.48 1.62 -15.37
C ARG A 205 -12.60 2.57 -15.04
N THR A 206 -13.36 2.23 -14.03
CA THR A 206 -14.40 3.08 -13.47
C THR A 206 -13.83 3.91 -12.31
N LEU A 207 -14.53 4.97 -11.90
CA LEU A 207 -14.21 5.69 -10.67
C LEU A 207 -14.14 4.74 -9.45
N LYS A 208 -15.05 3.76 -9.41
CA LYS A 208 -15.08 2.75 -8.33
C LYS A 208 -13.80 1.91 -8.29
N ASP A 209 -13.29 1.48 -9.45
CA ASP A 209 -12.03 0.74 -9.52
C ASP A 209 -10.86 1.60 -9.06
N PHE A 210 -10.85 2.87 -9.45
CA PHE A 210 -9.83 3.83 -9.05
C PHE A 210 -9.80 4.06 -7.51
N ILE A 211 -10.96 4.24 -6.89
CA ILE A 211 -11.07 4.37 -5.43
C ILE A 211 -10.67 3.07 -4.73
N ALA A 212 -11.05 1.91 -5.28
CA ALA A 212 -10.64 0.62 -4.75
C ALA A 212 -9.12 0.42 -4.81
N ASP A 213 -8.46 0.85 -5.89
CA ASP A 213 -6.99 0.80 -6.02
C ASP A 213 -6.30 1.64 -4.93
N ILE A 214 -6.81 2.85 -4.64
CA ILE A 214 -6.28 3.69 -3.56
C ILE A 214 -6.45 2.99 -2.21
N ASN A 215 -7.65 2.48 -1.91
CA ASN A 215 -7.94 1.82 -0.63
C ASN A 215 -7.13 0.53 -0.43
N ASN A 216 -6.84 -0.21 -1.51
CA ASN A 216 -6.15 -1.49 -1.48
C ASN A 216 -4.64 -1.39 -1.75
N ALA A 217 -4.09 -0.19 -1.89
CA ALA A 217 -2.65 -0.01 -2.06
C ALA A 217 -1.87 -0.61 -0.88
N ASP A 218 -0.63 -1.02 -1.12
CA ASP A 218 0.21 -1.63 -0.10
C ASP A 218 0.45 -0.70 1.09
N GLN A 219 0.60 -1.28 2.27
CA GLN A 219 0.95 -0.58 3.50
C GLN A 219 2.34 -1.02 3.95
N ASN A 220 3.12 -0.11 4.53
CA ASN A 220 4.49 -0.41 4.95
C ASN A 220 4.57 -1.49 6.04
N ASN A 221 3.49 -1.70 6.78
CA ASN A 221 3.37 -2.74 7.80
C ASN A 221 2.71 -4.02 7.30
N GLU A 222 2.81 -4.34 6.01
CA GLU A 222 2.31 -5.59 5.44
C GLU A 222 3.45 -6.51 5.00
N ILE A 223 3.27 -7.80 5.22
CA ILE A 223 3.96 -8.86 4.46
C ILE A 223 3.10 -9.15 3.25
N ILE A 224 3.68 -9.04 2.08
CA ILE A 224 3.01 -9.24 0.80
C ILE A 224 3.61 -10.46 0.12
N VAL A 225 2.74 -11.36 -0.32
CA VAL A 225 3.11 -12.50 -1.17
C VAL A 225 2.44 -12.32 -2.52
N ASP A 226 3.24 -12.27 -3.56
CA ASP A 226 2.77 -12.17 -4.95
C ASP A 226 3.53 -13.15 -5.87
N ILE A 227 2.96 -13.41 -7.05
CA ILE A 227 3.60 -14.26 -8.05
C ILE A 227 4.67 -13.45 -8.74
N ALA A 228 5.94 -13.88 -8.61
CA ALA A 228 7.06 -13.26 -9.28
C ALA A 228 7.09 -13.61 -10.78
N ALA A 229 7.50 -12.67 -11.61
CA ALA A 229 7.85 -12.97 -13.00
C ALA A 229 9.13 -13.82 -13.02
N LEU A 230 9.11 -14.98 -13.68
CA LEU A 230 10.30 -15.80 -13.83
C LEU A 230 11.31 -15.09 -14.73
N PRO A 231 12.60 -15.03 -14.34
CA PRO A 231 13.64 -14.33 -15.09
C PRO A 231 14.13 -15.05 -16.36
N ASP A 232 13.61 -16.24 -16.69
CA ASP A 232 14.07 -17.05 -17.81
C ASP A 232 13.48 -16.56 -19.14
N PRO A 233 14.30 -16.15 -20.15
CA PRO A 233 13.84 -15.65 -21.43
C PRO A 233 13.02 -16.69 -22.23
N ASP A 234 13.28 -17.99 -22.09
CA ASP A 234 12.51 -19.06 -22.72
C ASP A 234 11.14 -19.24 -22.05
N MET A 235 11.02 -18.92 -20.78
CA MET A 235 9.76 -18.90 -20.03
C MET A 235 8.99 -17.60 -20.21
N ALA A 236 9.65 -16.50 -20.52
CA ALA A 236 9.00 -15.23 -20.84
C ALA A 236 8.16 -15.32 -22.12
N ALA A 237 8.56 -16.14 -23.10
CA ALA A 237 7.79 -16.41 -24.30
C ALA A 237 6.49 -17.21 -24.01
N GLN A 238 6.52 -18.12 -23.04
CA GLN A 238 5.33 -18.83 -22.55
C GLN A 238 4.48 -18.00 -21.59
N GLN A 239 5.09 -17.04 -20.88
CA GLN A 239 4.40 -16.10 -20.00
C GLN A 239 3.75 -14.93 -20.78
N GLN A 240 4.16 -14.61 -22.01
CA GLN A 240 3.43 -13.66 -22.84
C GLN A 240 1.97 -14.10 -23.07
N ASP A 241 1.72 -15.41 -23.17
CA ASP A 241 0.36 -15.96 -23.21
C ASP A 241 -0.32 -15.98 -21.82
N THR A 242 0.44 -16.19 -20.73
CA THR A 242 -0.12 -16.20 -19.36
C THR A 242 -0.21 -14.80 -18.75
N GLY A 243 0.72 -13.90 -19.08
CA GLY A 243 0.67 -12.48 -18.73
C GLY A 243 -0.53 -11.78 -19.38
N PHE A 244 -0.87 -12.17 -20.61
CA PHE A 244 -2.08 -11.73 -21.30
C PHE A 244 -3.36 -12.31 -20.67
N ALA A 245 -3.34 -13.58 -20.26
CA ALA A 245 -4.46 -14.21 -19.54
C ALA A 245 -4.60 -13.68 -18.10
N ALA A 246 -3.50 -13.34 -17.41
CA ALA A 246 -3.54 -12.72 -16.10
C ALA A 246 -3.95 -11.24 -16.16
N ALA A 247 -3.57 -10.52 -17.22
CA ALA A 247 -4.06 -9.17 -17.51
C ALA A 247 -5.55 -9.14 -17.87
N LEU A 248 -6.07 -10.24 -18.44
CA LEU A 248 -7.51 -10.43 -18.72
C LEU A 248 -8.28 -10.96 -17.50
N ALA A 249 -7.60 -11.63 -16.54
CA ALA A 249 -8.22 -12.28 -15.37
C ALA A 249 -8.23 -11.44 -14.09
N GLY A 250 -7.81 -10.18 -14.15
CA GLY A 250 -7.70 -9.32 -12.95
C GLY A 250 -6.33 -9.40 -12.29
N THR A 251 -6.10 -8.51 -11.34
CA THR A 251 -4.87 -8.31 -10.58
C THR A 251 -4.15 -9.62 -10.24
N PRO A 252 -2.82 -9.75 -10.47
CA PRO A 252 -2.08 -10.95 -10.08
C PRO A 252 -2.39 -11.33 -8.63
N ALA A 253 -2.48 -12.63 -8.36
CA ALA A 253 -2.82 -13.12 -7.03
C ALA A 253 -1.82 -12.56 -6.02
N LYS A 254 -2.30 -11.67 -5.19
CA LYS A 254 -1.55 -10.94 -4.18
C LYS A 254 -2.25 -11.12 -2.86
N GLN A 255 -1.51 -11.55 -1.85
CA GLN A 255 -2.05 -11.66 -0.50
C GLN A 255 -1.21 -10.87 0.48
N LYS A 256 -1.88 -10.27 1.44
CA LYS A 256 -1.32 -9.32 2.40
C LYS A 256 -1.58 -9.81 3.82
N THR A 257 -0.60 -9.64 4.68
CA THR A 257 -0.71 -9.89 6.12
C THR A 257 -0.21 -8.67 6.88
N THR A 258 -1.10 -8.01 7.60
CA THR A 258 -0.78 -6.81 8.38
C THR A 258 0.00 -7.18 9.64
N MET A 259 1.00 -6.38 9.96
CA MET A 259 1.87 -6.50 11.12
C MET A 259 1.77 -5.23 12.00
N ASN A 260 2.29 -5.31 13.23
CA ASN A 260 2.32 -4.18 14.15
C ASN A 260 3.59 -3.30 13.99
N PHE A 261 4.38 -3.57 12.98
CA PHE A 261 5.63 -2.87 12.66
C PHE A 261 5.80 -2.81 11.14
N ILE A 262 6.61 -1.89 10.69
CA ILE A 262 7.00 -1.76 9.30
C ILE A 262 7.80 -3.00 8.90
N VAL A 263 7.48 -3.57 7.75
CA VAL A 263 8.19 -4.73 7.21
C VAL A 263 9.00 -4.29 6.00
N ASP A 264 10.30 -4.54 6.05
CA ASP A 264 11.25 -4.31 4.97
C ASP A 264 11.86 -5.62 4.48
N GLY A 265 12.58 -5.54 3.35
CA GLY A 265 13.23 -6.71 2.77
C GLY A 265 12.34 -7.56 1.87
N THR A 266 12.96 -8.55 1.25
CA THR A 266 12.33 -9.46 0.28
C THR A 266 12.98 -10.83 0.30
N ALA A 267 12.20 -11.86 -0.01
CA ALA A 267 12.69 -13.23 -0.19
C ALA A 267 11.90 -13.91 -1.32
N ASP A 268 12.60 -14.59 -2.21
CA ASP A 268 12.00 -15.37 -3.29
C ASP A 268 11.91 -16.84 -2.91
N ILE A 269 10.79 -17.46 -3.22
CA ILE A 269 10.57 -18.89 -3.01
C ILE A 269 10.05 -19.56 -4.28
N MET A 270 10.33 -20.84 -4.44
CA MET A 270 9.89 -21.62 -5.58
C MET A 270 9.06 -22.80 -5.10
N VAL A 271 7.91 -23.02 -5.74
CA VAL A 271 7.05 -24.18 -5.50
C VAL A 271 6.65 -24.82 -6.82
N GLU A 272 6.24 -26.10 -6.76
CA GLU A 272 5.74 -26.87 -7.90
C GLU A 272 4.23 -26.96 -7.82
N VAL A 273 3.54 -26.48 -8.86
CA VAL A 273 2.08 -26.61 -8.98
C VAL A 273 1.80 -27.93 -9.66
N THR A 274 1.09 -28.81 -8.95
CA THR A 274 0.67 -30.13 -9.47
C THR A 274 -0.73 -30.07 -10.06
N GLY A 275 -0.99 -30.92 -11.04
CA GLY A 275 -2.31 -31.05 -11.69
C GLY A 275 -3.38 -31.67 -10.81
#